data_7a24fe7f49ae36dd8a58376618f142d7
#
_entry.id   7a24fe7f49ae36dd8a58376618f142d7
#
_cell.length_a   1.000
_cell.length_b   1.000
_cell.length_c   1.000
_cell.angle_alpha   90.00
_cell.angle_beta   90.00
_cell.angle_gamma   90.00
#
_symmetry.space_group_name_H-M   'P 1'
#
loop_
_entity.id
_entity.type
_entity.pdbx_description
1 polymer ?
#
loop_
_entity_poly.entity_id
_entity_poly.type
_entity_poly.pdbx_seq_one_letter_code
_entity_poly.pdbx_strand_id
1 'polypeptide(L)'
;MSTYLSAAEAAAELGVSVPSLYAYVSRGLVRSQADPASRRRRYLAEDVWLLKQRKEHRRDPARAAEEALHWGLPVLESRLSVIHNGRLYYAGKDVVTLATTCTIEQVAALLWMGDLNAPLPEEDSAPLPADWATVMRVATRLPPLEALQLVLPVAAAHDPFAYDLRASSVQRTGARILRLLAAVAVGTRPTRAPVAQVLQQRWAPDAPEAAALLQSALVLYADNGLNPSSFTARCVASAGSTPYALVAAGLAALQGSKHGGACERAEGLLQEARDARGARRAVMARLRRGESMPGFGHPLYPEGDPRGALLMELVAAHRPRSPEVALSVALAEAVRDLMNQQPTVDFGVVTLCRALRLPPSAPLALLGVGRVVGWIAHGLEQYQEGRIIRPRARYAGTPPRT
;
A
#
# COMPACT_ATOMS: atom_id res chain seq x y z
N MET A 1 -19.67 9.35 -10.37
CA MET A 1 -20.50 9.26 -11.59
C MET A 1 -19.60 9.20 -12.81
N SER A 2 -19.79 8.23 -13.70
CA SER A 2 -19.00 8.16 -14.93
C SER A 2 -19.32 9.37 -15.79
N THR A 3 -18.29 10.15 -16.15
CA THR A 3 -18.42 11.32 -17.02
C THR A 3 -18.59 10.85 -18.47
N TYR A 4 -19.60 11.34 -19.16
CA TYR A 4 -19.85 11.02 -20.56
C TYR A 4 -19.71 12.28 -21.43
N LEU A 5 -19.09 12.12 -22.58
CA LEU A 5 -18.91 13.16 -23.60
C LEU A 5 -19.90 12.98 -24.74
N SER A 6 -20.30 14.08 -25.38
CA SER A 6 -20.99 14.04 -26.66
C SER A 6 -20.06 13.56 -27.78
N ALA A 7 -20.61 13.24 -28.96
CA ALA A 7 -19.80 12.83 -30.11
C ALA A 7 -18.81 13.93 -30.55
N ALA A 8 -19.22 15.20 -30.48
CA ALA A 8 -18.36 16.32 -30.83
C ALA A 8 -17.23 16.51 -29.84
N GLU A 9 -17.50 16.45 -28.54
CA GLU A 9 -16.51 16.55 -27.47
C GLU A 9 -15.52 15.39 -27.51
N ALA A 10 -16.00 14.14 -27.66
CA ALA A 10 -15.15 12.96 -27.74
C ALA A 10 -14.25 12.97 -28.98
N ALA A 11 -14.77 13.42 -30.13
CA ALA A 11 -14.00 13.55 -31.36
C ALA A 11 -12.96 14.68 -31.26
N ALA A 12 -13.32 15.83 -30.67
CA ALA A 12 -12.39 16.94 -30.41
C ALA A 12 -11.27 16.52 -29.46
N GLU A 13 -11.59 15.81 -28.37
CA GLU A 13 -10.63 15.31 -27.38
C GLU A 13 -9.61 14.32 -27.99
N LEU A 14 -10.07 13.47 -28.93
CA LEU A 14 -9.20 12.52 -29.66
C LEU A 14 -8.44 13.14 -30.83
N GLY A 15 -8.74 14.40 -31.18
CA GLY A 15 -8.19 15.06 -32.38
C GLY A 15 -8.56 14.33 -33.67
N VAL A 16 -9.81 13.85 -33.82
CA VAL A 16 -10.30 13.07 -34.97
C VAL A 16 -11.68 13.56 -35.44
N SER A 17 -12.08 13.11 -36.62
CA SER A 17 -13.45 13.33 -37.11
C SER A 17 -14.47 12.44 -36.39
N VAL A 18 -15.75 12.88 -36.32
CA VAL A 18 -16.82 12.07 -35.71
C VAL A 18 -17.01 10.70 -36.40
N PRO A 19 -16.88 10.54 -37.73
CA PRO A 19 -16.82 9.21 -38.35
C PRO A 19 -15.71 8.31 -37.85
N SER A 20 -14.52 8.87 -37.56
CA SER A 20 -13.39 8.12 -36.98
C SER A 20 -13.68 7.68 -35.53
N LEU A 21 -14.40 8.51 -34.75
CA LEU A 21 -14.87 8.10 -33.43
C LEU A 21 -15.80 6.89 -33.49
N TYR A 22 -16.72 6.86 -34.46
CA TYR A 22 -17.62 5.70 -34.64
C TYR A 22 -16.84 4.42 -35.00
N ALA A 23 -15.77 4.52 -35.78
CA ALA A 23 -14.90 3.41 -36.05
C ALA A 23 -14.17 2.88 -34.80
N TYR A 24 -13.87 3.73 -33.82
CA TYR A 24 -13.32 3.30 -32.52
C TYR A 24 -14.37 2.60 -31.66
N VAL A 25 -15.59 3.11 -31.69
CA VAL A 25 -16.71 2.44 -30.98
C VAL A 25 -17.00 1.07 -31.54
N SER A 26 -17.06 0.93 -32.88
CA SER A 26 -17.32 -0.36 -33.54
C SER A 26 -16.22 -1.41 -33.27
N ARG A 27 -14.99 -0.96 -32.99
CA ARG A 27 -13.85 -1.81 -32.58
C ARG A 27 -13.79 -2.06 -31.07
N GLY A 28 -14.77 -1.60 -30.30
CA GLY A 28 -14.80 -1.77 -28.84
C GLY A 28 -13.77 -0.92 -28.06
N LEU A 29 -13.12 0.05 -28.69
CA LEU A 29 -12.09 0.89 -28.08
C LEU A 29 -12.66 2.06 -27.26
N VAL A 30 -13.92 2.43 -27.48
CA VAL A 30 -14.67 3.45 -26.74
C VAL A 30 -16.08 2.94 -26.53
N ARG A 31 -16.49 2.83 -25.29
CA ARG A 31 -17.86 2.45 -24.91
C ARG A 31 -18.82 3.63 -25.14
N SER A 32 -20.01 3.32 -25.63
CA SER A 32 -21.06 4.33 -25.82
C SER A 32 -22.39 3.82 -25.32
N GLN A 33 -23.22 4.72 -24.79
CA GLN A 33 -24.59 4.43 -24.38
C GLN A 33 -25.56 5.44 -24.98
N ALA A 34 -26.86 5.08 -25.05
CA ALA A 34 -27.92 6.01 -25.43
C ALA A 34 -28.07 7.08 -24.34
N ASP A 35 -28.25 8.32 -24.74
CA ASP A 35 -28.59 9.42 -23.82
C ASP A 35 -30.06 9.31 -23.42
N PRO A 36 -30.38 9.19 -22.11
CA PRO A 36 -31.77 9.11 -21.67
C PRO A 36 -32.64 10.34 -22.05
N ALA A 37 -32.01 11.51 -22.24
CA ALA A 37 -32.69 12.78 -22.51
C ALA A 37 -32.75 13.14 -24.00
N SER A 38 -32.07 12.35 -24.88
CA SER A 38 -32.01 12.67 -26.31
C SER A 38 -31.83 11.41 -27.18
N ARG A 39 -32.10 11.48 -28.49
CA ARG A 39 -31.80 10.39 -29.43
C ARG A 39 -30.30 10.25 -29.77
N ARG A 40 -29.41 10.95 -29.04
CA ARG A 40 -27.96 10.96 -29.29
C ARG A 40 -27.25 9.91 -28.43
N ARG A 41 -26.05 9.53 -28.84
CA ARG A 41 -25.19 8.65 -28.04
C ARG A 41 -24.18 9.49 -27.24
N ARG A 42 -23.88 9.02 -26.04
CA ARG A 42 -22.80 9.54 -25.17
C ARG A 42 -21.67 8.53 -25.09
N TYR A 43 -20.45 9.01 -24.96
CA TYR A 43 -19.21 8.25 -25.00
C TYR A 43 -18.52 8.35 -23.66
N LEU A 44 -18.06 7.21 -23.13
CA LEU A 44 -17.40 7.17 -21.82
C LEU A 44 -16.09 7.96 -21.88
N ALA A 45 -15.99 9.03 -21.09
CA ALA A 45 -14.83 9.95 -21.10
C ALA A 45 -13.52 9.22 -20.78
N GLU A 46 -13.56 8.25 -19.86
CA GLU A 46 -12.42 7.43 -19.48
C GLU A 46 -11.83 6.69 -20.70
N ASP A 47 -12.66 6.03 -21.51
CA ASP A 47 -12.21 5.32 -22.71
C ASP A 47 -11.63 6.28 -23.76
N VAL A 48 -12.22 7.47 -23.91
CA VAL A 48 -11.73 8.52 -24.80
C VAL A 48 -10.36 9.01 -24.37
N TRP A 49 -10.15 9.29 -23.10
CA TRP A 49 -8.85 9.72 -22.56
C TRP A 49 -7.79 8.62 -22.64
N LEU A 50 -8.14 7.36 -22.33
CA LEU A 50 -7.23 6.23 -22.51
C LEU A 50 -6.80 6.05 -23.96
N LEU A 51 -7.74 6.21 -24.91
CA LEU A 51 -7.42 6.10 -26.32
C LEU A 51 -6.55 7.27 -26.81
N LYS A 52 -6.78 8.50 -26.30
CA LYS A 52 -5.95 9.67 -26.57
C LYS A 52 -4.51 9.44 -26.09
N GLN A 53 -4.34 9.04 -24.85
CA GLN A 53 -3.03 8.71 -24.27
C GLN A 53 -2.30 7.62 -25.09
N ARG A 54 -3.01 6.53 -25.49
CA ARG A 54 -2.42 5.49 -26.35
C ARG A 54 -1.94 6.02 -27.71
N LYS A 55 -2.62 7.01 -28.28
CA LYS A 55 -2.22 7.64 -29.53
C LYS A 55 -1.01 8.56 -29.35
N GLU A 56 -0.99 9.37 -28.31
CA GLU A 56 0.13 10.25 -27.96
C GLU A 56 1.40 9.44 -27.69
N HIS A 57 1.28 8.34 -26.93
CA HIS A 57 2.38 7.44 -26.62
C HIS A 57 2.93 6.70 -27.85
N ARG A 58 2.09 6.40 -28.86
CA ARG A 58 2.59 5.85 -30.14
C ARG A 58 3.36 6.88 -30.98
N ARG A 59 3.07 8.17 -30.79
CA ARG A 59 3.79 9.26 -31.50
C ARG A 59 5.12 9.58 -30.85
N ASP A 60 5.23 9.47 -29.52
CA ASP A 60 6.46 9.68 -28.76
C ASP A 60 6.64 8.58 -27.70
N PRO A 61 7.25 7.44 -28.07
CA PRO A 61 7.50 6.34 -27.13
C PRO A 61 8.43 6.71 -25.98
N ALA A 62 9.32 7.69 -26.16
CA ALA A 62 10.26 8.13 -25.12
C ALA A 62 9.51 8.90 -24.02
N ARG A 63 8.63 9.81 -24.41
CA ARG A 63 7.75 10.54 -23.50
C ARG A 63 6.77 9.61 -22.79
N ALA A 64 6.22 8.62 -23.50
CA ALA A 64 5.37 7.59 -22.92
C ALA A 64 6.05 6.81 -21.79
N ALA A 65 7.32 6.42 -22.02
CA ALA A 65 8.11 5.71 -21.01
C ALA A 65 8.43 6.59 -19.79
N GLU A 66 8.66 7.88 -19.99
CA GLU A 66 8.90 8.85 -18.91
C GLU A 66 7.63 9.09 -18.08
N GLU A 67 6.49 9.32 -18.72
CA GLU A 67 5.19 9.51 -18.06
C GLU A 67 4.73 8.26 -17.31
N ALA A 68 5.04 7.05 -17.81
CA ALA A 68 4.69 5.79 -17.16
C ALA A 68 5.33 5.62 -15.77
N LEU A 69 6.47 6.28 -15.52
CA LEU A 69 7.13 6.29 -14.20
C LEU A 69 6.52 7.32 -13.22
N HIS A 70 5.60 8.19 -13.68
CA HIS A 70 5.01 9.29 -12.90
C HIS A 70 3.47 9.25 -12.91
N TRP A 71 2.87 8.19 -12.37
CA TRP A 71 1.41 7.99 -12.36
C TRP A 71 0.77 7.82 -13.74
N GLY A 72 1.57 7.48 -14.75
CA GLY A 72 1.14 7.29 -16.12
C GLY A 72 0.53 5.92 -16.41
N LEU A 73 0.79 5.39 -17.64
CA LEU A 73 0.29 4.08 -18.03
C LEU A 73 0.90 2.94 -17.20
N PRO A 74 0.13 1.86 -16.96
CA PRO A 74 0.64 0.67 -16.29
C PRO A 74 1.87 0.11 -17.03
N VAL A 75 2.95 -0.15 -16.29
CA VAL A 75 4.21 -0.72 -16.83
C VAL A 75 4.32 -2.23 -16.63
N LEU A 76 3.58 -2.78 -15.67
CA LEU A 76 3.55 -4.21 -15.34
C LEU A 76 2.10 -4.66 -15.13
N GLU A 77 1.82 -5.88 -15.51
CA GLU A 77 0.57 -6.54 -15.17
C GLU A 77 0.64 -7.13 -13.75
N SER A 78 -0.47 -7.09 -13.02
CA SER A 78 -0.61 -7.72 -11.71
C SER A 78 -2.06 -8.14 -11.48
N ARG A 79 -2.25 -9.27 -10.79
CA ARG A 79 -3.56 -9.81 -10.38
C ARG A 79 -3.84 -9.58 -8.90
N LEU A 80 -2.93 -8.92 -8.19
CA LEU A 80 -2.92 -8.84 -6.73
C LEU A 80 -3.91 -7.82 -6.20
N SER A 81 -3.84 -6.59 -6.70
CA SER A 81 -4.72 -5.53 -6.21
C SER A 81 -5.09 -4.54 -7.30
N VAL A 82 -6.27 -3.95 -7.14
CA VAL A 82 -6.78 -2.90 -8.02
C VAL A 82 -7.59 -1.90 -7.21
N ILE A 83 -7.47 -0.61 -7.57
CA ILE A 83 -8.38 0.42 -7.10
C ILE A 83 -9.43 0.63 -8.18
N HIS A 84 -10.68 0.38 -7.85
CA HIS A 84 -11.81 0.54 -8.75
C HIS A 84 -12.93 1.31 -8.05
N ASN A 85 -13.43 2.37 -8.67
CA ASN A 85 -14.45 3.25 -8.10
C ASN A 85 -14.12 3.72 -6.67
N GLY A 86 -12.87 4.12 -6.41
CA GLY A 86 -12.41 4.61 -5.11
C GLY A 86 -12.31 3.55 -4.01
N ARG A 87 -12.38 2.27 -4.33
CA ARG A 87 -12.24 1.14 -3.40
C ARG A 87 -11.06 0.26 -3.79
N LEU A 88 -10.32 -0.24 -2.80
CA LEU A 88 -9.22 -1.18 -2.99
C LEU A 88 -9.74 -2.62 -2.91
N TYR A 89 -9.27 -3.45 -3.84
CA TYR A 89 -9.59 -4.88 -3.89
C TYR A 89 -8.32 -5.70 -3.92
N TYR A 90 -8.27 -6.79 -3.14
CA TYR A 90 -7.22 -7.81 -3.20
C TYR A 90 -7.77 -9.04 -3.92
N ALA A 91 -7.17 -9.43 -5.04
CA ALA A 91 -7.63 -10.54 -5.88
C ALA A 91 -9.16 -10.53 -6.10
N GLY A 92 -9.72 -9.34 -6.38
CA GLY A 92 -11.15 -9.12 -6.62
C GLY A 92 -12.03 -9.04 -5.37
N LYS A 93 -11.48 -9.16 -4.14
CA LYS A 93 -12.23 -9.04 -2.88
C LYS A 93 -12.02 -7.68 -2.25
N ASP A 94 -13.10 -7.04 -1.77
CA ASP A 94 -13.06 -5.71 -1.16
C ASP A 94 -12.22 -5.72 0.13
N VAL A 95 -11.25 -4.80 0.23
CA VAL A 95 -10.28 -4.77 1.33
C VAL A 95 -10.90 -4.36 2.65
N VAL A 96 -11.93 -3.49 2.65
CA VAL A 96 -12.67 -3.10 3.85
C VAL A 96 -13.38 -4.31 4.46
N THR A 97 -14.01 -5.14 3.61
CA THR A 97 -14.61 -6.40 4.05
C THR A 97 -13.56 -7.38 4.58
N LEU A 98 -12.45 -7.56 3.86
CA LEU A 98 -11.37 -8.44 4.34
C LEU A 98 -10.80 -8.01 5.68
N ALA A 99 -10.64 -6.70 5.90
CA ALA A 99 -10.08 -6.16 7.14
C ALA A 99 -10.94 -6.42 8.38
N THR A 100 -12.25 -6.65 8.20
CA THR A 100 -13.18 -6.93 9.30
C THR A 100 -13.51 -8.41 9.47
N THR A 101 -13.18 -9.25 8.48
CA THR A 101 -13.61 -10.66 8.46
C THR A 101 -12.46 -11.66 8.36
N CYS A 102 -11.25 -11.23 7.97
CA CYS A 102 -10.14 -12.13 7.69
C CYS A 102 -8.89 -11.79 8.50
N THR A 103 -8.05 -12.77 8.71
CA THR A 103 -6.72 -12.56 9.30
C THR A 103 -5.70 -12.17 8.22
N ILE A 104 -4.57 -11.59 8.64
CA ILE A 104 -3.47 -11.26 7.72
C ILE A 104 -2.91 -12.53 7.05
N GLU A 105 -2.94 -13.65 7.77
CA GLU A 105 -2.54 -14.96 7.26
C GLU A 105 -3.49 -15.44 6.16
N GLN A 106 -4.80 -15.25 6.32
CA GLN A 106 -5.79 -15.56 5.29
C GLN A 106 -5.63 -14.65 4.06
N VAL A 107 -5.35 -13.37 4.27
CA VAL A 107 -5.06 -12.43 3.16
C VAL A 107 -3.75 -12.81 2.47
N ALA A 108 -2.74 -13.28 3.20
CA ALA A 108 -1.53 -13.83 2.62
C ALA A 108 -1.84 -15.08 1.78
N ALA A 109 -2.67 -15.99 2.29
CA ALA A 109 -3.12 -17.17 1.55
C ALA A 109 -3.86 -16.80 0.25
N LEU A 110 -4.75 -15.81 0.32
CA LEU A 110 -5.44 -15.28 -0.85
C LEU A 110 -4.46 -14.75 -1.91
N LEU A 111 -3.52 -13.90 -1.51
CA LEU A 111 -2.61 -13.23 -2.44
C LEU A 111 -1.50 -14.16 -2.97
N TRP A 112 -1.10 -15.16 -2.22
CA TRP A 112 -0.01 -16.07 -2.59
C TRP A 112 -0.48 -17.36 -3.26
N MET A 113 -1.68 -17.84 -2.92
CA MET A 113 -2.23 -19.13 -3.35
C MET A 113 -3.60 -19.00 -4.04
N GLY A 114 -4.23 -17.83 -4.00
CA GLY A 114 -5.54 -17.60 -4.61
C GLY A 114 -6.73 -18.09 -3.76
N ASP A 115 -6.50 -18.56 -2.53
CA ASP A 115 -7.53 -19.11 -1.66
C ASP A 115 -7.39 -18.59 -0.22
N LEU A 116 -8.46 -17.96 0.31
CA LEU A 116 -8.52 -17.45 1.69
C LEU A 116 -8.44 -18.57 2.74
N ASN A 117 -8.86 -19.78 2.40
CA ASN A 117 -8.96 -20.91 3.33
C ASN A 117 -7.74 -21.83 3.27
N ALA A 118 -6.83 -21.58 2.33
CA ALA A 118 -5.60 -22.35 2.28
C ALA A 118 -4.75 -22.08 3.54
N PRO A 119 -4.28 -23.12 4.25
CA PRO A 119 -3.37 -22.91 5.37
C PRO A 119 -2.05 -22.34 4.83
N LEU A 120 -1.51 -21.33 5.52
CA LEU A 120 -0.14 -20.94 5.23
C LEU A 120 0.79 -22.14 5.46
N PRO A 121 1.80 -22.32 4.59
CA PRO A 121 2.73 -23.42 4.74
C PRO A 121 3.33 -23.44 6.13
N GLU A 122 3.28 -24.62 6.78
CA GLU A 122 3.99 -24.83 8.04
C GLU A 122 5.50 -24.78 7.79
N GLU A 123 6.18 -24.10 8.66
CA GLU A 123 7.63 -24.10 8.67
C GLU A 123 8.14 -25.36 9.37
N ASP A 124 8.92 -26.14 8.68
CA ASP A 124 10.04 -26.81 9.34
C ASP A 124 10.98 -25.68 9.75
N SER A 125 11.08 -25.46 11.05
CA SER A 125 11.75 -24.29 11.64
C SER A 125 13.19 -24.26 11.15
N ALA A 126 13.48 -23.44 10.12
CA ALA A 126 14.85 -23.12 9.83
C ALA A 126 15.44 -22.46 11.09
N PRO A 127 16.52 -22.99 11.63
CA PRO A 127 17.03 -22.56 12.93
C PRO A 127 17.41 -21.08 12.88
N LEU A 128 17.03 -20.35 13.94
CA LEU A 128 17.60 -19.02 14.15
C LEU A 128 19.08 -19.18 14.48
N PRO A 129 19.94 -18.23 14.10
CA PRO A 129 21.35 -18.24 14.44
C PRO A 129 21.57 -18.45 15.96
N ALA A 130 22.64 -19.07 16.35
CA ALA A 130 23.02 -19.26 17.77
C ALA A 130 23.15 -17.90 18.49
N ASP A 131 23.62 -16.89 17.81
CA ASP A 131 23.80 -15.50 18.28
C ASP A 131 22.60 -14.60 18.07
N TRP A 132 21.41 -15.16 17.78
CA TRP A 132 20.18 -14.40 17.55
C TRP A 132 19.89 -13.37 18.65
N ALA A 133 20.16 -13.68 19.90
CA ALA A 133 19.99 -12.74 20.99
C ALA A 133 20.84 -11.47 20.84
N THR A 134 22.03 -11.58 20.23
CA THR A 134 22.89 -10.44 19.92
C THR A 134 22.33 -9.61 18.79
N VAL A 135 21.82 -10.26 17.73
CA VAL A 135 21.13 -9.59 16.62
C VAL A 135 19.95 -8.80 17.13
N MET A 136 19.10 -9.41 17.96
CA MET A 136 17.93 -8.75 18.55
C MET A 136 18.30 -7.57 19.45
N ARG A 137 19.39 -7.68 20.22
CA ARG A 137 19.87 -6.58 21.08
C ARG A 137 20.30 -5.37 20.26
N VAL A 138 20.81 -5.56 19.05
CA VAL A 138 21.10 -4.46 18.11
C VAL A 138 19.81 -3.95 17.49
N ALA A 139 18.99 -4.85 16.97
CA ALA A 139 17.73 -4.49 16.29
C ALA A 139 16.81 -3.64 17.17
N THR A 140 16.62 -3.97 18.45
CA THR A 140 15.75 -3.23 19.38
C THR A 140 16.21 -1.79 19.68
N ARG A 141 17.43 -1.40 19.27
CA ARG A 141 17.96 -0.03 19.42
C ARG A 141 17.80 0.80 18.15
N LEU A 142 17.40 0.18 17.04
CA LEU A 142 17.22 0.83 15.75
C LEU A 142 15.78 1.35 15.61
N PRO A 143 15.55 2.34 14.73
CA PRO A 143 14.22 2.67 14.28
C PRO A 143 13.51 1.44 13.70
N PRO A 144 12.15 1.43 13.66
CA PRO A 144 11.41 0.19 13.39
C PRO A 144 11.71 -0.45 12.03
N LEU A 145 11.81 0.32 10.95
CA LEU A 145 12.07 -0.26 9.62
C LEU A 145 13.49 -0.80 9.49
N GLU A 146 14.47 -0.12 10.07
CA GLU A 146 15.88 -0.55 10.14
C GLU A 146 16.03 -1.82 10.95
N ALA A 147 15.30 -1.94 12.07
CA ALA A 147 15.25 -3.14 12.87
C ALA A 147 14.73 -4.35 12.06
N LEU A 148 13.63 -4.14 11.31
CA LEU A 148 13.07 -5.17 10.44
C LEU A 148 14.04 -5.54 9.30
N GLN A 149 14.77 -4.58 8.74
CA GLN A 149 15.75 -4.84 7.68
C GLN A 149 16.97 -5.63 8.18
N LEU A 150 17.51 -5.26 9.34
CA LEU A 150 18.74 -5.86 9.89
C LEU A 150 18.64 -7.39 10.02
N VAL A 151 17.48 -7.90 10.39
CA VAL A 151 17.30 -9.33 10.66
C VAL A 151 17.16 -10.17 9.39
N LEU A 152 16.80 -9.59 8.26
CA LEU A 152 16.51 -10.33 7.03
C LEU A 152 17.74 -11.01 6.43
N PRO A 153 18.90 -10.35 6.21
CA PRO A 153 20.09 -11.02 5.70
C PRO A 153 20.62 -12.08 6.66
N VAL A 154 20.50 -11.84 7.97
CA VAL A 154 20.90 -12.82 8.98
C VAL A 154 20.00 -14.06 8.91
N ALA A 155 18.69 -13.90 8.80
CA ALA A 155 17.76 -15.01 8.67
C ALA A 155 17.96 -15.75 7.33
N ALA A 156 18.21 -15.03 6.23
CA ALA A 156 18.49 -15.59 4.91
C ALA A 156 19.70 -16.53 4.93
N ALA A 157 20.78 -16.14 5.60
CA ALA A 157 22.01 -16.93 5.69
C ALA A 157 21.82 -18.29 6.41
N HIS A 158 20.75 -18.42 7.20
CA HIS A 158 20.44 -19.64 7.97
C HIS A 158 19.20 -20.38 7.44
N ASP A 159 18.64 -19.93 6.29
CA ASP A 159 17.52 -20.60 5.65
C ASP A 159 18.02 -21.41 4.43
N PRO A 160 18.05 -22.74 4.51
CA PRO A 160 18.51 -23.58 3.39
C PRO A 160 17.63 -23.44 2.14
N PHE A 161 16.40 -22.92 2.28
CA PHE A 161 15.47 -22.72 1.19
C PHE A 161 15.44 -21.28 0.68
N ALA A 162 16.28 -20.38 1.19
CA ALA A 162 16.28 -18.97 0.82
C ALA A 162 16.40 -18.73 -0.70
N TYR A 163 17.15 -19.59 -1.41
CA TYR A 163 17.38 -19.49 -2.85
C TYR A 163 16.43 -20.36 -3.70
N ASP A 164 15.49 -21.07 -3.07
CA ASP A 164 14.49 -21.84 -3.81
C ASP A 164 13.32 -20.93 -4.18
N LEU A 165 13.28 -20.51 -5.44
CA LEU A 165 12.31 -19.57 -5.99
C LEU A 165 11.03 -20.24 -6.53
N ARG A 166 10.87 -21.57 -6.34
CA ARG A 166 9.58 -22.24 -6.64
C ARG A 166 8.47 -21.69 -5.75
N ALA A 167 7.28 -21.55 -6.29
CA ALA A 167 6.15 -20.91 -5.62
C ALA A 167 5.93 -21.42 -4.18
N SER A 168 5.91 -22.76 -3.99
CA SER A 168 5.71 -23.36 -2.66
C SER A 168 6.82 -23.01 -1.65
N SER A 169 8.06 -22.90 -2.09
CA SER A 169 9.19 -22.50 -1.25
C SER A 169 9.14 -21.01 -0.92
N VAL A 170 8.81 -20.15 -1.90
CA VAL A 170 8.62 -18.71 -1.67
C VAL A 170 7.46 -18.44 -0.71
N GLN A 171 6.35 -19.16 -0.82
CA GLN A 171 5.20 -19.07 0.12
C GLN A 171 5.63 -19.45 1.55
N ARG A 172 6.40 -20.52 1.72
CA ARG A 172 6.95 -20.95 3.02
C ARG A 172 7.90 -19.90 3.60
N THR A 173 8.84 -19.43 2.81
CA THR A 173 9.76 -18.36 3.20
C THR A 173 9.03 -17.07 3.52
N GLY A 174 7.99 -16.72 2.77
CA GLY A 174 7.11 -15.58 3.03
C GLY A 174 6.40 -15.66 4.38
N ALA A 175 5.83 -16.81 4.72
CA ALA A 175 5.20 -17.06 6.02
C ALA A 175 6.20 -16.93 7.16
N ARG A 176 7.43 -17.44 6.97
CA ARG A 176 8.53 -17.28 7.91
C ARG A 176 8.91 -15.81 8.10
N ILE A 177 9.11 -15.07 7.02
CA ILE A 177 9.45 -13.64 7.08
C ILE A 177 8.36 -12.85 7.80
N LEU A 178 7.09 -13.10 7.51
CA LEU A 178 5.95 -12.41 8.15
C LEU A 178 5.98 -12.60 9.68
N ARG A 179 6.14 -13.84 10.16
CA ARG A 179 6.24 -14.15 11.60
C ARG A 179 7.51 -13.59 12.22
N LEU A 180 8.64 -13.68 11.51
CA LEU A 180 9.91 -13.11 11.94
C LEU A 180 9.80 -11.61 12.18
N LEU A 181 9.29 -10.85 11.21
CA LEU A 181 9.20 -9.41 11.33
C LEU A 181 8.19 -8.97 12.39
N ALA A 182 7.07 -9.69 12.56
CA ALA A 182 6.16 -9.47 13.67
C ALA A 182 6.83 -9.64 15.02
N ALA A 183 7.63 -10.69 15.19
CA ALA A 183 8.37 -10.95 16.42
C ALA A 183 9.44 -9.88 16.69
N VAL A 184 10.17 -9.45 15.67
CA VAL A 184 11.17 -8.38 15.76
C VAL A 184 10.53 -7.05 16.15
N ALA A 185 9.37 -6.71 15.58
CA ALA A 185 8.62 -5.49 15.90
C ALA A 185 8.30 -5.37 17.40
N VAL A 186 8.15 -6.50 18.10
CA VAL A 186 7.82 -6.55 19.53
C VAL A 186 8.96 -7.09 20.40
N GLY A 187 10.13 -7.31 19.84
CA GLY A 187 11.32 -7.75 20.59
C GLY A 187 11.25 -9.18 21.13
N THR A 188 10.57 -10.12 20.42
CA THR A 188 10.39 -11.52 20.82
C THR A 188 11.02 -12.49 19.82
N ARG A 189 10.92 -13.79 20.12
CA ARG A 189 11.21 -14.83 19.13
C ARG A 189 9.97 -15.11 18.26
N PRO A 190 10.15 -15.48 16.98
CA PRO A 190 9.05 -15.93 16.15
C PRO A 190 8.30 -17.10 16.76
N THR A 191 6.98 -17.09 16.63
CA THR A 191 6.08 -18.15 17.10
C THR A 191 5.09 -18.53 16.00
N ARG A 192 4.34 -19.61 16.21
CA ARG A 192 3.24 -20.02 15.33
C ARG A 192 1.92 -19.29 15.62
N ALA A 193 1.89 -18.46 16.67
CA ALA A 193 0.70 -17.69 17.01
C ALA A 193 0.35 -16.68 15.88
N PRO A 194 -0.93 -16.35 15.72
CA PRO A 194 -1.36 -15.32 14.77
C PRO A 194 -0.62 -14.01 14.98
N VAL A 195 -0.19 -13.37 13.89
CA VAL A 195 0.62 -12.14 13.90
C VAL A 195 -0.01 -11.05 14.76
N ALA A 196 -1.30 -10.79 14.59
CA ALA A 196 -1.99 -9.78 15.37
C ALA A 196 -1.99 -10.08 16.88
N GLN A 197 -2.07 -11.36 17.28
CA GLN A 197 -1.98 -11.76 18.68
C GLN A 197 -0.57 -11.55 19.24
N VAL A 198 0.48 -11.90 18.49
CA VAL A 198 1.88 -11.65 18.88
C VAL A 198 2.10 -10.16 19.16
N LEU A 199 1.60 -9.29 18.29
CA LEU A 199 1.71 -7.84 18.47
C LEU A 199 0.88 -7.37 19.68
N GLN A 200 -0.36 -7.82 19.81
CA GLN A 200 -1.26 -7.43 20.90
C GLN A 200 -0.70 -7.83 22.27
N GLN A 201 -0.22 -9.07 22.43
CA GLN A 201 0.31 -9.57 23.69
C GLN A 201 1.48 -8.76 24.23
N ARG A 202 2.24 -8.09 23.37
CA ARG A 202 3.41 -7.29 23.77
C ARG A 202 3.12 -5.81 23.85
N TRP A 203 2.29 -5.28 22.95
CA TRP A 203 2.01 -3.85 22.89
C TRP A 203 0.80 -3.42 23.74
N ALA A 204 -0.17 -4.30 23.89
CA ALA A 204 -1.41 -4.01 24.63
C ALA A 204 -1.91 -5.27 25.37
N PRO A 205 -1.13 -5.84 26.33
CA PRO A 205 -1.47 -7.11 27.00
C PRO A 205 -2.80 -7.02 27.74
N ASP A 206 -3.14 -5.87 28.29
CA ASP A 206 -4.36 -5.63 29.07
C ASP A 206 -5.60 -5.27 28.20
N ALA A 207 -5.45 -5.30 26.85
CA ALA A 207 -6.50 -4.95 25.91
C ALA A 207 -6.64 -6.05 24.84
N PRO A 208 -7.30 -7.18 25.14
CA PRO A 208 -7.43 -8.30 24.19
C PRO A 208 -8.15 -7.90 22.90
N GLU A 209 -9.07 -6.93 22.93
CA GLU A 209 -9.75 -6.39 21.75
C GLU A 209 -8.80 -5.69 20.77
N ALA A 210 -7.62 -5.27 21.22
CA ALA A 210 -6.60 -4.67 20.36
C ALA A 210 -6.13 -5.64 19.27
N ALA A 211 -6.20 -6.96 19.47
CA ALA A 211 -5.83 -7.94 18.45
C ALA A 211 -6.67 -7.78 17.18
N ALA A 212 -7.97 -7.57 17.29
CA ALA A 212 -8.86 -7.35 16.14
C ALA A 212 -8.54 -6.04 15.41
N LEU A 213 -8.27 -4.97 16.15
CA LEU A 213 -7.90 -3.66 15.58
C LEU A 213 -6.55 -3.72 14.85
N LEU A 214 -5.54 -4.37 15.45
CA LEU A 214 -4.24 -4.58 14.82
C LEU A 214 -4.35 -5.48 13.59
N GLN A 215 -5.22 -6.49 13.65
CA GLN A 215 -5.55 -7.34 12.52
C GLN A 215 -6.09 -6.54 11.33
N SER A 216 -7.08 -5.67 11.59
CA SER A 216 -7.63 -4.79 10.54
C SER A 216 -6.55 -3.89 9.94
N ALA A 217 -5.69 -3.27 10.76
CA ALA A 217 -4.59 -2.43 10.28
C ALA A 217 -3.60 -3.21 9.39
N LEU A 218 -3.21 -4.42 9.78
CA LEU A 218 -2.32 -5.28 9.00
C LEU A 218 -2.93 -5.63 7.63
N VAL A 219 -4.21 -6.00 7.59
CA VAL A 219 -4.91 -6.33 6.34
C VAL A 219 -5.01 -5.11 5.43
N LEU A 220 -5.34 -3.93 5.96
CA LEU A 220 -5.43 -2.69 5.19
C LEU A 220 -4.07 -2.25 4.61
N TYR A 221 -2.97 -2.65 5.23
CA TYR A 221 -1.61 -2.38 4.76
C TYR A 221 -1.04 -3.47 3.84
N ALA A 222 -1.68 -4.63 3.68
CA ALA A 222 -1.10 -5.78 3.01
C ALA A 222 -0.60 -5.46 1.59
N ASP A 223 -1.38 -4.71 0.79
CA ASP A 223 -0.92 -4.21 -0.51
C ASP A 223 -1.60 -2.88 -0.90
N ASN A 224 -1.03 -2.19 -1.88
CA ASN A 224 -1.60 -0.98 -2.48
C ASN A 224 -1.07 -0.78 -3.91
N GLY A 225 -1.20 -1.81 -4.74
CA GLY A 225 -0.74 -1.80 -6.11
C GLY A 225 0.77 -1.68 -6.27
N LEU A 226 1.20 -1.25 -7.45
CA LEU A 226 2.62 -1.10 -7.77
C LEU A 226 3.16 0.25 -7.24
N ASN A 227 3.07 0.44 -5.92
CA ASN A 227 3.67 1.60 -5.25
C ASN A 227 5.22 1.50 -5.24
N PRO A 228 5.96 2.56 -4.83
CA PRO A 228 7.42 2.55 -4.89
C PRO A 228 8.07 1.34 -4.22
N SER A 229 7.60 0.88 -3.06
CA SER A 229 8.20 -0.28 -2.39
C SER A 229 7.85 -1.60 -3.06
N SER A 230 6.63 -1.77 -3.59
CA SER A 230 6.23 -2.96 -4.35
C SER A 230 6.98 -3.05 -5.69
N PHE A 231 7.19 -1.90 -6.38
CA PHE A 231 7.98 -1.86 -7.58
C PHE A 231 9.46 -2.19 -7.32
N THR A 232 10.03 -1.65 -6.23
CA THR A 232 11.41 -1.97 -5.80
C THR A 232 11.56 -3.46 -5.50
N ALA A 233 10.61 -4.05 -4.78
CA ALA A 233 10.58 -5.48 -4.50
C ALA A 233 10.52 -6.33 -5.79
N ARG A 234 9.69 -5.94 -6.79
CA ARG A 234 9.65 -6.60 -8.10
C ARG A 234 10.95 -6.44 -8.87
N CYS A 235 11.59 -5.28 -8.84
CA CYS A 235 12.91 -5.09 -9.47
C CYS A 235 13.94 -6.08 -8.91
N VAL A 236 13.99 -6.23 -7.58
CA VAL A 236 14.92 -7.15 -6.92
C VAL A 236 14.55 -8.60 -7.22
N ALA A 237 13.27 -8.97 -7.17
CA ALA A 237 12.79 -10.30 -7.53
C ALA A 237 13.13 -10.65 -8.99
N SER A 238 13.01 -9.70 -9.92
CA SER A 238 13.31 -9.90 -11.35
C SER A 238 14.76 -10.28 -11.64
N ALA A 239 15.67 -9.96 -10.72
CA ALA A 239 17.07 -10.36 -10.77
C ALA A 239 17.33 -11.78 -10.21
N GLY A 240 16.28 -12.49 -9.77
CA GLY A 240 16.40 -13.81 -9.16
C GLY A 240 16.90 -13.79 -7.71
N SER A 241 16.75 -12.66 -7.01
CA SER A 241 17.14 -12.54 -5.60
C SER A 241 16.18 -13.27 -4.67
N THR A 242 16.62 -13.58 -3.44
CA THR A 242 15.81 -14.29 -2.45
C THR A 242 14.59 -13.51 -1.97
N PRO A 243 13.53 -14.16 -1.44
CA PRO A 243 12.41 -13.48 -0.78
C PRO A 243 12.82 -12.53 0.36
N TYR A 244 13.90 -12.86 1.07
CA TYR A 244 14.48 -11.97 2.08
C TYR A 244 15.00 -10.66 1.49
N ALA A 245 15.74 -10.76 0.37
CA ALA A 245 16.31 -9.60 -0.30
C ALA A 245 15.22 -8.68 -0.89
N LEU A 246 14.16 -9.25 -1.47
CA LEU A 246 13.06 -8.44 -1.99
C LEU A 246 12.29 -7.71 -0.89
N VAL A 247 12.07 -8.35 0.28
CA VAL A 247 11.42 -7.70 1.43
C VAL A 247 12.33 -6.62 2.01
N ALA A 248 13.64 -6.87 2.12
CA ALA A 248 14.60 -5.85 2.55
C ALA A 248 14.59 -4.62 1.62
N ALA A 249 14.50 -4.83 0.31
CA ALA A 249 14.41 -3.76 -0.68
C ALA A 249 13.07 -2.97 -0.57
N GLY A 250 11.97 -3.67 -0.34
CA GLY A 250 10.66 -3.05 -0.05
C GLY A 250 10.70 -2.16 1.20
N LEU A 251 11.31 -2.65 2.27
CA LEU A 251 11.53 -1.89 3.53
C LEU A 251 12.43 -0.67 3.28
N ALA A 252 13.51 -0.81 2.48
CA ALA A 252 14.38 0.31 2.15
C ALA A 252 13.64 1.44 1.41
N ALA A 253 12.80 1.09 0.44
CA ALA A 253 11.98 2.07 -0.25
C ALA A 253 10.94 2.70 0.69
N LEU A 254 10.45 1.94 1.67
CA LEU A 254 9.46 2.41 2.64
C LEU A 254 10.03 3.47 3.61
N GLN A 255 11.34 3.46 3.89
CA GLN A 255 12.00 4.50 4.72
C GLN A 255 11.93 5.90 4.11
N GLY A 256 11.69 6.01 2.81
CA GLY A 256 11.64 7.29 2.12
C GLY A 256 10.54 8.22 2.64
N SER A 257 10.88 9.49 2.92
CA SER A 257 9.95 10.51 3.44
C SER A 257 8.74 10.74 2.52
N LYS A 258 8.86 10.46 1.22
CA LYS A 258 7.76 10.56 0.25
C LYS A 258 6.89 9.30 0.19
N HIS A 259 7.21 8.25 0.94
CA HIS A 259 6.49 6.98 0.94
C HIS A 259 6.05 6.60 2.36
N GLY A 260 6.89 5.97 3.19
CA GLY A 260 6.51 5.53 4.54
C GLY A 260 6.43 6.64 5.60
N GLY A 261 7.01 7.81 5.37
CA GLY A 261 6.99 8.92 6.34
C GLY A 261 5.61 9.58 6.59
N ALA A 262 4.53 9.03 6.02
CA ALA A 262 3.18 9.59 6.21
C ALA A 262 2.70 9.47 7.65
N CYS A 263 2.98 8.33 8.32
CA CYS A 263 2.61 8.10 9.72
C CYS A 263 3.28 9.09 10.67
N GLU A 264 4.59 9.32 10.51
CA GLU A 264 5.33 10.25 11.36
C GLU A 264 4.85 11.68 11.21
N ARG A 265 4.54 12.08 9.97
CA ARG A 265 3.98 13.43 9.71
C ARG A 265 2.56 13.59 10.26
N ALA A 266 1.72 12.52 10.18
CA ALA A 266 0.38 12.53 10.78
C ALA A 266 0.46 12.61 12.31
N GLU A 267 1.40 11.90 12.94
CA GLU A 267 1.70 12.00 14.36
C GLU A 267 2.11 13.45 14.75
N GLY A 268 2.98 14.09 13.96
CA GLY A 268 3.36 15.48 14.17
C GLY A 268 2.18 16.44 14.13
N LEU A 269 1.20 16.23 13.24
CA LEU A 269 -0.02 17.04 13.19
C LEU A 269 -0.88 16.86 14.45
N LEU A 270 -1.03 15.63 14.95
CA LEU A 270 -1.74 15.33 16.19
C LEU A 270 -1.07 15.99 17.41
N GLN A 271 0.27 15.95 17.44
CA GLN A 271 1.05 16.63 18.50
C GLN A 271 0.91 18.17 18.44
N GLU A 272 0.88 18.78 17.26
CA GLU A 272 0.63 20.23 17.11
C GLU A 272 -0.75 20.63 17.62
N ALA A 273 -1.77 19.82 17.34
CA ALA A 273 -3.13 20.10 17.78
C ALA A 273 -3.29 19.96 19.30
N ARG A 274 -2.55 19.03 19.93
CA ARG A 274 -2.52 18.71 21.37
C ARG A 274 -3.80 18.07 21.89
N ASP A 275 -4.95 18.68 21.66
CA ASP A 275 -6.28 18.22 22.07
C ASP A 275 -7.34 18.60 21.03
N ALA A 276 -8.58 18.11 21.21
CA ALA A 276 -9.69 18.36 20.30
C ALA A 276 -9.99 19.85 20.12
N ARG A 277 -9.80 20.68 21.14
CA ARG A 277 -10.03 22.13 21.07
C ARG A 277 -8.99 22.83 20.22
N GLY A 278 -7.75 22.31 20.20
CA GLY A 278 -6.65 22.81 19.39
C GLY A 278 -6.70 22.43 17.93
N ALA A 279 -7.49 21.41 17.54
CA ALA A 279 -7.53 20.82 16.21
C ALA A 279 -7.73 21.86 15.08
N ARG A 280 -8.81 22.65 15.14
CA ARG A 280 -9.11 23.65 14.11
C ARG A 280 -8.02 24.73 14.01
N ARG A 281 -7.43 25.13 15.16
CA ARG A 281 -6.35 26.11 15.20
C ARG A 281 -5.08 25.58 14.52
N ALA A 282 -4.72 24.31 14.76
CA ALA A 282 -3.57 23.68 14.13
C ALA A 282 -3.74 23.60 12.59
N VAL A 283 -4.92 23.18 12.11
CA VAL A 283 -5.24 23.15 10.68
C VAL A 283 -5.13 24.52 10.05
N MET A 284 -5.76 25.55 10.67
CA MET A 284 -5.68 26.94 10.16
C MET A 284 -4.26 27.50 10.15
N ALA A 285 -3.45 27.16 11.16
CA ALA A 285 -2.06 27.62 11.23
C ALA A 285 -1.23 27.03 10.06
N ARG A 286 -1.40 25.73 9.75
CA ARG A 286 -0.75 25.10 8.60
C ARG A 286 -1.22 25.69 7.27
N LEU A 287 -2.52 25.92 7.10
CA LEU A 287 -3.07 26.57 5.89
C LEU A 287 -2.48 27.95 5.66
N ARG A 288 -2.32 28.77 6.72
CA ARG A 288 -1.69 30.10 6.62
C ARG A 288 -0.23 30.04 6.20
N ARG A 289 0.49 28.96 6.53
CA ARG A 289 1.88 28.73 6.12
C ARG A 289 2.00 28.04 4.74
N GLY A 290 0.88 27.69 4.09
CA GLY A 290 0.89 26.95 2.82
C GLY A 290 1.37 25.51 2.95
N GLU A 291 1.28 24.91 4.14
CA GLU A 291 1.72 23.55 4.41
C GLU A 291 0.64 22.53 4.05
N SER A 292 1.06 21.36 3.61
CA SER A 292 0.16 20.22 3.38
C SER A 292 -0.40 19.68 4.69
N MET A 293 -1.52 18.96 4.60
CA MET A 293 -2.17 18.30 5.72
C MET A 293 -1.82 16.81 5.75
N PRO A 294 -0.80 16.39 6.52
CA PRO A 294 -0.34 15.01 6.52
C PRO A 294 -1.40 14.07 7.08
N GLY A 295 -1.55 12.92 6.45
CA GLY A 295 -2.58 11.95 6.82
C GLY A 295 -3.96 12.23 6.20
N PHE A 296 -4.06 13.24 5.31
CA PHE A 296 -5.31 13.62 4.64
C PHE A 296 -5.13 13.76 3.14
N GLY A 297 -6.18 13.37 2.39
CA GLY A 297 -6.20 13.41 0.94
C GLY A 297 -5.25 12.41 0.31
N HIS A 298 -5.69 11.75 -0.76
CA HIS A 298 -4.86 10.78 -1.47
C HIS A 298 -5.21 10.80 -2.97
N PRO A 299 -4.22 10.90 -3.87
CA PRO A 299 -4.49 11.00 -5.32
C PRO A 299 -5.34 9.85 -5.87
N LEU A 300 -5.17 8.62 -5.35
CA LEU A 300 -5.94 7.45 -5.77
C LEU A 300 -7.35 7.37 -5.15
N TYR A 301 -7.66 8.19 -4.15
CA TYR A 301 -8.93 8.22 -3.45
C TYR A 301 -9.47 9.66 -3.35
N PRO A 302 -9.89 10.27 -4.47
CA PRO A 302 -10.33 11.67 -4.49
C PRO A 302 -11.56 11.91 -3.61
N GLU A 303 -12.43 10.91 -3.46
CA GLU A 303 -13.62 10.97 -2.60
C GLU A 303 -13.34 10.57 -1.13
N GLY A 304 -12.10 10.17 -0.83
CA GLY A 304 -11.66 9.70 0.49
C GLY A 304 -11.16 8.26 0.50
N ASP A 305 -10.21 7.96 1.38
CA ASP A 305 -9.64 6.63 1.56
C ASP A 305 -10.54 5.76 2.46
N PRO A 306 -11.23 4.73 1.91
CA PRO A 306 -12.15 3.90 2.70
C PRO A 306 -11.44 3.12 3.81
N ARG A 307 -10.13 2.90 3.70
CA ARG A 307 -9.31 2.23 4.71
C ARG A 307 -9.13 3.12 5.95
N GLY A 308 -8.87 4.41 5.72
CA GLY A 308 -8.78 5.41 6.80
C GLY A 308 -10.11 5.59 7.51
N ALA A 309 -11.21 5.67 6.75
CA ALA A 309 -12.55 5.77 7.27
C ALA A 309 -12.91 4.58 8.17
N LEU A 310 -12.64 3.33 7.71
CA LEU A 310 -12.87 2.12 8.50
C LEU A 310 -12.08 2.14 9.82
N LEU A 311 -10.80 2.46 9.79
CA LEU A 311 -10.00 2.49 11.03
C LEU A 311 -10.50 3.53 12.02
N MET A 312 -10.86 4.72 11.56
CA MET A 312 -11.45 5.75 12.41
C MET A 312 -12.73 5.27 13.06
N GLU A 313 -13.62 4.58 12.30
CA GLU A 313 -14.86 4.00 12.80
C GLU A 313 -14.60 2.91 13.85
N LEU A 314 -13.73 1.94 13.53
CA LEU A 314 -13.41 0.82 14.44
C LEU A 314 -12.79 1.33 15.75
N VAL A 315 -11.85 2.27 15.67
CA VAL A 315 -11.22 2.82 16.88
C VAL A 315 -12.20 3.62 17.72
N ALA A 316 -13.06 4.43 17.09
CA ALA A 316 -14.11 5.18 17.80
C ALA A 316 -15.11 4.25 18.50
N ALA A 317 -15.50 3.15 17.86
CA ALA A 317 -16.41 2.15 18.46
C ALA A 317 -15.78 1.45 19.68
N HIS A 318 -14.50 1.09 19.62
CA HIS A 318 -13.83 0.36 20.69
C HIS A 318 -13.29 1.26 21.80
N ARG A 319 -13.02 2.52 21.52
CA ARG A 319 -12.43 3.49 22.47
C ARG A 319 -13.19 4.82 22.49
N PRO A 320 -14.53 4.83 22.67
CA PRO A 320 -15.37 6.02 22.52
C PRO A 320 -15.04 7.14 23.52
N ARG A 321 -14.39 6.82 24.64
CA ARG A 321 -14.00 7.80 25.66
C ARG A 321 -12.53 8.21 25.58
N SER A 322 -11.80 7.77 24.55
CA SER A 322 -10.38 8.12 24.38
C SER A 322 -10.22 9.59 23.98
N PRO A 323 -9.42 10.39 24.70
CA PRO A 323 -9.09 11.75 24.29
C PRO A 323 -8.35 11.79 22.95
N GLU A 324 -7.58 10.76 22.63
CA GLU A 324 -6.87 10.61 21.35
C GLU A 324 -7.84 10.43 20.18
N VAL A 325 -8.91 9.67 20.40
CA VAL A 325 -9.99 9.52 19.40
C VAL A 325 -10.71 10.84 19.22
N ALA A 326 -11.07 11.54 20.32
CA ALA A 326 -11.73 12.83 20.24
C ALA A 326 -10.87 13.88 19.48
N LEU A 327 -9.55 13.89 19.71
CA LEU A 327 -8.61 14.74 18.99
C LEU A 327 -8.59 14.39 17.48
N SER A 328 -8.48 13.11 17.15
CA SER A 328 -8.41 12.66 15.76
C SER A 328 -9.70 12.96 14.98
N VAL A 329 -10.86 12.78 15.63
CA VAL A 329 -12.16 13.14 15.04
C VAL A 329 -12.26 14.64 14.82
N ALA A 330 -11.90 15.46 15.82
CA ALA A 330 -11.91 16.93 15.67
C ALA A 330 -10.96 17.43 14.57
N LEU A 331 -9.79 16.80 14.40
CA LEU A 331 -8.89 17.08 13.29
C LEU A 331 -9.51 16.69 11.93
N ALA A 332 -10.08 15.49 11.84
CA ALA A 332 -10.73 15.03 10.60
C ALA A 332 -11.89 15.95 10.18
N GLU A 333 -12.70 16.40 11.13
CA GLU A 333 -13.77 17.38 10.91
C GLU A 333 -13.21 18.72 10.44
N ALA A 334 -12.20 19.26 11.11
CA ALA A 334 -11.58 20.52 10.76
C ALA A 334 -10.95 20.50 9.35
N VAL A 335 -10.28 19.40 8.98
CA VAL A 335 -9.67 19.25 7.64
C VAL A 335 -10.74 19.07 6.57
N ARG A 336 -11.79 18.29 6.84
CA ARG A 336 -12.93 18.14 5.93
C ARG A 336 -13.61 19.48 5.67
N ASP A 337 -13.89 20.25 6.70
CA ASP A 337 -14.60 21.53 6.60
C ASP A 337 -13.78 22.61 5.86
N LEU A 338 -12.46 22.64 6.07
CA LEU A 338 -11.58 23.69 5.55
C LEU A 338 -10.93 23.33 4.20
N MET A 339 -10.77 22.03 3.90
CA MET A 339 -9.99 21.57 2.75
C MET A 339 -10.73 20.53 1.89
N ASN A 340 -11.88 20.05 2.33
CA ASN A 340 -12.61 18.94 1.69
C ASN A 340 -11.74 17.67 1.50
N GLN A 341 -10.88 17.36 2.48
CA GLN A 341 -10.03 16.18 2.47
C GLN A 341 -10.43 15.21 3.58
N GLN A 342 -10.27 13.91 3.31
CA GLN A 342 -10.62 12.82 4.23
C GLN A 342 -9.35 12.16 4.77
N PRO A 343 -9.42 11.51 5.96
CA PRO A 343 -8.31 10.76 6.53
C PRO A 343 -7.84 9.63 5.60
N THR A 344 -6.52 9.43 5.53
CA THR A 344 -5.91 8.26 4.87
C THR A 344 -5.77 7.12 5.86
N VAL A 345 -5.41 5.92 5.35
CA VAL A 345 -5.10 4.76 6.18
C VAL A 345 -4.02 5.07 7.22
N ASP A 346 -3.02 5.89 6.89
CA ASP A 346 -1.92 6.25 7.80
C ASP A 346 -2.43 7.06 9.00
N PHE A 347 -3.32 8.02 8.78
CA PHE A 347 -3.95 8.77 9.88
C PHE A 347 -4.79 7.84 10.77
N GLY A 348 -5.55 6.92 10.17
CA GLY A 348 -6.33 5.91 10.92
C GLY A 348 -5.45 5.01 11.79
N VAL A 349 -4.31 4.54 11.26
CA VAL A 349 -3.37 3.69 12.03
C VAL A 349 -2.70 4.47 13.15
N VAL A 350 -2.30 5.72 12.92
CA VAL A 350 -1.74 6.56 13.99
C VAL A 350 -2.78 6.81 15.08
N THR A 351 -4.03 7.08 14.72
CA THR A 351 -5.14 7.22 15.68
C THR A 351 -5.33 5.94 16.51
N LEU A 352 -5.31 4.77 15.84
CA LEU A 352 -5.39 3.46 16.50
C LEU A 352 -4.26 3.28 17.52
N CYS A 353 -3.03 3.52 17.10
CA CYS A 353 -1.86 3.34 17.96
C CYS A 353 -1.91 4.27 19.18
N ARG A 354 -2.30 5.53 19.02
CA ARG A 354 -2.47 6.48 20.12
C ARG A 354 -3.60 6.07 21.07
N ALA A 355 -4.77 5.70 20.54
CA ALA A 355 -5.92 5.27 21.33
C ALA A 355 -5.65 4.01 22.18
N LEU A 356 -4.81 3.11 21.68
CA LEU A 356 -4.33 1.93 22.38
C LEU A 356 -3.06 2.16 23.21
N ARG A 357 -2.49 3.36 23.18
CA ARG A 357 -1.22 3.72 23.86
C ARG A 357 -0.06 2.82 23.47
N LEU A 358 0.03 2.47 22.20
CA LEU A 358 1.10 1.64 21.66
C LEU A 358 2.42 2.43 21.60
N PRO A 359 3.57 1.74 21.50
CA PRO A 359 4.86 2.42 21.30
C PRO A 359 4.85 3.35 20.08
N PRO A 360 5.60 4.47 20.09
CA PRO A 360 5.70 5.38 18.95
C PRO A 360 6.16 4.72 17.64
N SER A 361 6.88 3.60 17.74
CA SER A 361 7.34 2.78 16.61
C SER A 361 6.24 1.92 15.97
N ALA A 362 5.10 1.72 16.64
CA ALA A 362 4.06 0.79 16.22
C ALA A 362 3.44 1.10 14.84
N PRO A 363 3.14 2.36 14.46
CA PRO A 363 2.57 2.64 13.14
C PRO A 363 3.45 2.18 11.98
N LEU A 364 4.75 2.49 12.03
CA LEU A 364 5.71 2.08 11.00
C LEU A 364 5.99 0.57 11.01
N ALA A 365 6.03 -0.04 12.21
CA ALA A 365 6.18 -1.48 12.34
C ALA A 365 4.97 -2.23 11.73
N LEU A 366 3.73 -1.77 12.00
CA LEU A 366 2.51 -2.31 11.39
C LEU A 366 2.53 -2.19 9.87
N LEU A 367 2.96 -1.04 9.35
CA LEU A 367 3.10 -0.81 7.92
C LEU A 367 4.12 -1.79 7.31
N GLY A 368 5.30 -1.93 7.91
CA GLY A 368 6.35 -2.84 7.43
C GLY A 368 5.91 -4.31 7.47
N VAL A 369 5.33 -4.76 8.58
CA VAL A 369 4.87 -6.14 8.76
C VAL A 369 3.71 -6.47 7.80
N GLY A 370 2.68 -5.61 7.74
CA GLY A 370 1.54 -5.81 6.85
C GLY A 370 1.97 -5.89 5.38
N ARG A 371 2.88 -5.01 4.95
CA ARG A 371 3.34 -4.91 3.57
C ARG A 371 4.15 -6.12 3.09
N VAL A 372 4.72 -6.93 3.98
CA VAL A 372 5.39 -8.19 3.62
C VAL A 372 4.49 -9.06 2.73
N VAL A 373 3.21 -9.13 3.04
CA VAL A 373 2.24 -9.96 2.31
C VAL A 373 2.18 -9.54 0.83
N GLY A 374 2.05 -8.25 0.55
CA GLY A 374 2.05 -7.71 -0.81
C GLY A 374 3.39 -7.88 -1.52
N TRP A 375 4.52 -7.60 -0.82
CA TRP A 375 5.83 -7.75 -1.45
C TRP A 375 6.13 -9.19 -1.84
N ILE A 376 5.81 -10.18 -1.01
CA ILE A 376 5.96 -11.61 -1.35
C ILE A 376 5.05 -11.98 -2.52
N ALA A 377 3.81 -11.50 -2.54
CA ALA A 377 2.89 -11.74 -3.65
C ALA A 377 3.43 -11.15 -4.98
N HIS A 378 3.93 -9.92 -4.97
CA HIS A 378 4.61 -9.30 -6.11
C HIS A 378 5.87 -10.06 -6.53
N GLY A 379 6.61 -10.60 -5.56
CA GLY A 379 7.75 -11.49 -5.82
C GLY A 379 7.34 -12.78 -6.53
N LEU A 380 6.27 -13.44 -6.07
CA LEU A 380 5.72 -14.65 -6.69
C LEU A 380 5.33 -14.42 -8.15
N GLU A 381 4.61 -13.32 -8.45
CA GLU A 381 4.31 -12.95 -9.84
C GLU A 381 5.57 -12.75 -10.66
N GLN A 382 6.57 -12.06 -10.10
CA GLN A 382 7.80 -11.74 -10.81
C GLN A 382 8.69 -12.96 -11.07
N TYR A 383 8.81 -13.87 -10.10
CA TYR A 383 9.53 -15.13 -10.29
C TYR A 383 8.85 -16.01 -11.34
N GLN A 384 7.51 -16.05 -11.35
CA GLN A 384 6.74 -16.79 -12.34
C GLN A 384 6.88 -16.19 -13.74
N GLU A 385 6.91 -14.88 -13.87
CA GLU A 385 7.11 -14.17 -15.14
C GLU A 385 8.50 -14.43 -15.72
N GLY A 386 9.52 -14.57 -14.88
CA GLY A 386 10.88 -14.93 -15.26
C GLY A 386 11.62 -13.87 -16.08
N ARG A 387 11.10 -12.63 -16.20
CA ARG A 387 11.69 -11.55 -16.98
C ARG A 387 12.37 -10.55 -16.07
N ILE A 388 13.58 -10.12 -16.44
CA ILE A 388 14.29 -9.05 -15.73
C ILE A 388 13.66 -7.68 -16.04
N ILE A 389 13.42 -6.89 -15.01
CA ILE A 389 13.02 -5.50 -15.12
C ILE A 389 14.28 -4.67 -15.34
N ARG A 390 14.52 -4.26 -16.58
CA ARG A 390 15.72 -3.51 -16.97
C ARG A 390 15.38 -2.40 -17.96
N PRO A 391 14.87 -1.25 -17.50
CA PRO A 391 14.65 -0.09 -18.36
C PRO A 391 15.98 0.45 -18.90
N ARG A 392 15.91 1.15 -20.04
CA ARG A 392 17.05 1.82 -20.65
C ARG A 392 17.04 3.31 -20.30
N ALA A 393 18.18 3.84 -19.89
CA ALA A 393 18.35 5.28 -19.71
C ALA A 393 18.74 5.96 -21.04
N ARG A 394 18.26 7.19 -21.24
CA ARG A 394 18.80 8.10 -22.25
C ARG A 394 20.00 8.84 -21.63
N TYR A 395 21.15 8.74 -22.24
CA TYR A 395 22.32 9.49 -21.80
C TYR A 395 22.12 11.00 -22.01
N ALA A 396 22.22 11.76 -20.92
CA ALA A 396 22.06 13.22 -20.90
C ALA A 396 23.36 13.96 -20.52
N GLY A 397 24.50 13.26 -20.46
CA GLY A 397 25.81 13.84 -20.15
C GLY A 397 26.54 14.37 -21.38
N THR A 398 27.81 14.78 -21.21
CA THR A 398 28.67 15.23 -22.31
C THR A 398 28.93 14.09 -23.28
N PRO A 399 28.69 14.26 -24.60
CA PRO A 399 29.00 13.22 -25.58
C PRO A 399 30.49 12.82 -25.53
N PRO A 400 30.84 11.54 -25.81
CA PRO A 400 32.23 11.15 -25.92
C PRO A 400 32.89 11.93 -27.03
N ARG A 401 34.12 12.39 -26.80
CA ARG A 401 34.95 12.96 -27.86
C ARG A 401 35.44 11.79 -28.72
N THR A 402 34.96 11.68 -29.95
CA THR A 402 35.46 10.75 -30.98
C THR A 402 36.72 11.26 -31.57
#